data_eab446fe978333bbde1865c39a419f1e
#
_entry.id   eab446fe978333bbde1865c39a419f1e
#
_cell.length_a   1.000
_cell.length_b   1.000
_cell.length_c   1.000
_cell.angle_alpha   90.00
_cell.angle_beta   90.00
_cell.angle_gamma   90.00
#
_symmetry.space_group_name_H-M   'P 1'
#
loop_
_entity.id
_entity.type
_entity.pdbx_description
1 polymer ?
#
loop_
_entity_poly.entity_id
_entity_poly.type
_entity_poly.pdbx_seq_one_letter_code
_entity_poly.pdbx_strand_id
1 'polypeptide(L)'
;MKNSSFFAFDISLVYTNIVGVNNMNDNKRFWDRNAKRYQKMQRNNKKGEIFFQKLENSITNFLNKDMNVLELAMGPAMLTKVIANNSKSLIATDYSQEMVNEAKKKDLPSNVTLEVCDCTNMPYIDKTFDAIVIANCLHIIPDPIKALNEIRRVLKDDGLLIAPTYTRNMGHITPKIILMVLGGFKTYSKWTDKKYMEFLGENNWNIIHNELIYGNDFPECFVVARKNNNNNLE
;
A
#
# COMPACT_ATOMS: atom_id res chain seq x y z
N MET A 1 2.90 -49.08 -9.66
CA MET A 1 2.79 -48.15 -8.52
C MET A 1 4.09 -47.36 -8.43
N LYS A 2 4.11 -46.11 -8.92
CA LYS A 2 5.27 -45.21 -8.81
C LYS A 2 4.88 -44.15 -7.81
N ASN A 3 5.51 -44.20 -6.62
CA ASN A 3 5.42 -43.16 -5.61
C ASN A 3 6.13 -41.91 -6.12
N SER A 4 5.37 -40.89 -6.44
CA SER A 4 5.88 -39.53 -6.60
C SER A 4 5.84 -38.84 -5.25
N SER A 5 6.94 -38.92 -4.49
CA SER A 5 7.18 -38.04 -3.35
C SER A 5 7.42 -36.64 -3.88
N PHE A 6 6.40 -35.80 -3.88
CA PHE A 6 6.56 -34.36 -4.00
C PHE A 6 7.33 -33.88 -2.77
N PHE A 7 8.56 -33.48 -2.96
CA PHE A 7 9.31 -32.69 -1.98
C PHE A 7 8.55 -31.38 -1.78
N ALA A 8 7.77 -31.30 -0.71
CA ALA A 8 7.29 -30.04 -0.19
C ALA A 8 8.51 -29.29 0.34
N PHE A 9 9.09 -28.42 -0.47
CA PHE A 9 10.11 -27.49 -0.02
C PHE A 9 9.47 -26.62 1.05
N ASP A 10 9.88 -26.79 2.30
CA ASP A 10 9.43 -25.97 3.42
C ASP A 10 10.03 -24.57 3.26
N ILE A 11 9.25 -23.71 2.60
CA ILE A 11 9.61 -22.32 2.31
C ILE A 11 9.80 -21.51 3.61
N SER A 12 9.29 -22.00 4.74
CA SER A 12 9.49 -21.35 6.05
C SER A 12 10.97 -21.35 6.46
N LEU A 13 11.70 -22.39 6.13
CA LEU A 13 13.16 -22.52 6.38
C LEU A 13 14.00 -21.61 5.50
N VAL A 14 13.59 -21.37 4.24
CA VAL A 14 14.26 -20.40 3.36
C VAL A 14 14.03 -18.96 3.86
N TYR A 15 12.85 -18.69 4.42
CA TYR A 15 12.55 -17.38 5.00
C TYR A 15 13.30 -17.08 6.30
N THR A 16 13.55 -18.10 7.14
CA THR A 16 14.19 -17.90 8.45
C THR A 16 15.71 -17.69 8.34
N ASN A 17 16.38 -18.24 7.33
CA ASN A 17 17.82 -18.12 7.16
C ASN A 17 18.29 -16.91 6.35
N ILE A 18 17.36 -16.17 5.71
CA ILE A 18 17.68 -14.93 4.96
C ILE A 18 17.45 -13.67 5.80
N VAL A 19 16.78 -13.78 6.96
CA VAL A 19 16.38 -12.63 7.80
C VAL A 19 17.36 -12.43 8.96
N GLY A 20 18.62 -12.26 8.64
CA GLY A 20 19.59 -11.68 9.57
C GLY A 20 19.80 -10.19 9.26
N VAL A 21 19.47 -9.34 10.22
CA VAL A 21 19.73 -7.89 10.32
C VAL A 21 18.55 -6.97 9.92
N ASN A 22 17.91 -6.44 10.96
CA ASN A 22 16.98 -5.32 10.92
C ASN A 22 17.65 -4.04 10.37
N ASN A 23 17.32 -3.67 9.12
CA ASN A 23 17.63 -2.33 8.62
C ASN A 23 16.41 -1.82 7.82
N MET A 24 15.76 -0.75 8.29
CA MET A 24 14.67 -0.05 7.58
C MET A 24 15.03 0.35 6.14
N ASN A 25 16.34 0.39 5.84
CA ASN A 25 16.88 0.74 4.53
C ASN A 25 16.71 -0.34 3.44
N ASP A 26 16.35 -1.58 3.76
CA ASP A 26 16.38 -2.67 2.77
C ASP A 26 15.26 -2.54 1.73
N ASN A 27 14.01 -2.26 2.14
CA ASN A 27 12.93 -2.03 1.17
C ASN A 27 13.12 -0.73 0.38
N LYS A 28 13.66 0.33 1.00
CA LYS A 28 13.99 1.56 0.27
C LYS A 28 14.99 1.28 -0.86
N ARG A 29 16.08 0.57 -0.57
CA ARG A 29 17.08 0.20 -1.59
C ARG A 29 16.49 -0.69 -2.69
N PHE A 30 15.58 -1.60 -2.33
CA PHE A 30 14.88 -2.43 -3.31
C PHE A 30 14.05 -1.56 -4.25
N TRP A 31 13.26 -0.61 -3.70
CA TRP A 31 12.40 0.26 -4.47
C TRP A 31 13.19 1.26 -5.31
N ASP A 32 14.26 1.86 -4.78
CA ASP A 32 15.16 2.73 -5.56
C ASP A 32 15.69 2.01 -6.81
N ARG A 33 16.12 0.75 -6.67
CA ARG A 33 16.64 -0.03 -7.82
C ARG A 33 15.56 -0.44 -8.83
N ASN A 34 14.32 -0.57 -8.41
CA ASN A 34 13.26 -1.11 -9.24
C ASN A 34 12.28 -0.04 -9.76
N ALA A 35 12.42 1.23 -9.36
CA ALA A 35 11.49 2.30 -9.69
C ALA A 35 11.14 2.37 -11.19
N LYS A 36 12.14 2.38 -12.07
CA LYS A 36 11.96 2.43 -13.55
C LYS A 36 11.16 1.25 -14.12
N ARG A 37 11.20 0.09 -13.45
CA ARG A 37 10.59 -1.15 -13.97
C ARG A 37 9.25 -1.45 -13.31
N TYR A 38 8.96 -0.85 -12.16
CA TYR A 38 7.84 -1.24 -11.33
C TYR A 38 6.50 -1.13 -12.04
N GLN A 39 6.22 -0.02 -12.70
CA GLN A 39 4.97 0.17 -13.45
C GLN A 39 4.78 -0.93 -14.52
N LYS A 40 5.83 -1.22 -15.30
CA LYS A 40 5.79 -2.29 -16.31
C LYS A 40 5.55 -3.66 -15.68
N MET A 41 6.10 -3.90 -14.49
CA MET A 41 5.89 -5.17 -13.77
C MET A 41 4.43 -5.35 -13.32
N GLN A 42 3.71 -4.27 -13.04
CA GLN A 42 2.34 -4.31 -12.52
C GLN A 42 1.27 -4.29 -13.62
N ARG A 43 1.46 -3.49 -14.68
CA ARG A 43 0.49 -3.33 -15.79
C ARG A 43 0.99 -4.00 -17.10
N ASN A 44 1.64 -5.15 -17.01
CA ASN A 44 2.26 -5.80 -18.18
C ASN A 44 1.31 -6.67 -19.00
N ASN A 45 0.08 -6.85 -18.56
CA ASN A 45 -0.92 -7.68 -19.24
C ASN A 45 -2.35 -7.20 -18.95
N LYS A 46 -3.31 -7.75 -19.72
CA LYS A 46 -4.74 -7.40 -19.60
C LYS A 46 -5.31 -7.60 -18.19
N LYS A 47 -4.84 -8.61 -17.44
CA LYS A 47 -5.32 -8.85 -16.06
C LYS A 47 -4.87 -7.73 -15.12
N GLY A 48 -3.62 -7.27 -15.25
CA GLY A 48 -3.10 -6.14 -14.49
C GLY A 48 -3.85 -4.84 -14.78
N GLU A 49 -4.13 -4.56 -16.06
CA GLU A 49 -4.92 -3.38 -16.43
C GLU A 49 -6.34 -3.42 -15.83
N ILE A 50 -7.05 -4.54 -15.93
CA ILE A 50 -8.39 -4.73 -15.34
C ILE A 50 -8.34 -4.56 -13.81
N PHE A 51 -7.32 -5.12 -13.16
CA PHE A 51 -7.12 -4.98 -11.73
C PHE A 51 -6.97 -3.51 -11.33
N PHE A 52 -6.05 -2.78 -11.96
CA PHE A 52 -5.85 -1.36 -11.66
C PHE A 52 -7.09 -0.52 -11.95
N GLN A 53 -7.82 -0.80 -13.03
CA GLN A 53 -9.07 -0.11 -13.33
C GLN A 53 -10.12 -0.31 -12.22
N LYS A 54 -10.25 -1.52 -11.70
CA LYS A 54 -11.14 -1.79 -10.54
C LYS A 54 -10.69 -1.03 -9.31
N LEU A 55 -9.41 -1.08 -8.98
CA LEU A 55 -8.84 -0.39 -7.82
C LEU A 55 -9.03 1.13 -7.93
N GLU A 56 -8.78 1.71 -9.11
CA GLU A 56 -9.02 3.12 -9.41
C GLU A 56 -10.49 3.50 -9.18
N ASN A 57 -11.43 2.70 -9.70
CA ASN A 57 -12.86 2.93 -9.50
C ASN A 57 -13.25 2.84 -8.01
N SER A 58 -12.76 1.82 -7.28
CA SER A 58 -13.03 1.68 -5.86
C SER A 58 -12.52 2.88 -5.06
N ILE A 59 -11.33 3.38 -5.35
CA ILE A 59 -10.76 4.57 -4.69
C ILE A 59 -11.63 5.81 -4.98
N THR A 60 -11.98 6.04 -6.25
CA THR A 60 -12.69 7.27 -6.67
C THR A 60 -14.12 7.37 -6.12
N ASN A 61 -14.75 6.25 -5.79
CA ASN A 61 -16.07 6.24 -5.15
C ASN A 61 -16.09 6.93 -3.77
N PHE A 62 -14.93 7.09 -3.14
CA PHE A 62 -14.78 7.70 -1.80
C PHE A 62 -14.10 9.07 -1.83
N LEU A 63 -13.77 9.59 -3.02
CA LEU A 63 -13.16 10.91 -3.19
C LEU A 63 -14.11 11.88 -3.86
N ASN A 64 -13.90 13.18 -3.61
CA ASN A 64 -14.59 14.26 -4.31
C ASN A 64 -13.70 15.49 -4.47
N LYS A 65 -14.17 16.46 -5.28
CA LYS A 65 -13.43 17.67 -5.67
C LYS A 65 -13.21 18.70 -4.55
N ASP A 66 -13.77 18.49 -3.38
CA ASP A 66 -13.59 19.39 -2.23
C ASP A 66 -12.52 18.90 -1.26
N MET A 67 -12.04 17.64 -1.43
CA MET A 67 -11.09 16.99 -0.53
C MET A 67 -9.64 17.39 -0.81
N ASN A 68 -8.92 17.73 0.26
CA ASN A 68 -7.45 17.74 0.27
C ASN A 68 -6.97 16.33 0.61
N VAL A 69 -6.27 15.69 -0.32
CA VAL A 69 -5.90 14.27 -0.22
C VAL A 69 -4.39 14.13 -0.05
N LEU A 70 -3.97 13.16 0.75
CA LEU A 70 -2.59 12.67 0.86
C LEU A 70 -2.52 11.26 0.29
N GLU A 71 -1.65 11.03 -0.68
CA GLU A 71 -1.28 9.69 -1.16
C GLU A 71 0.07 9.31 -0.59
N LEU A 72 0.12 8.22 0.17
CA LEU A 72 1.34 7.67 0.75
C LEU A 72 1.81 6.46 -0.06
N ALA A 73 3.13 6.34 -0.26
CA ALA A 73 3.75 5.29 -1.05
C ALA A 73 3.19 5.22 -2.49
N MET A 74 3.10 6.37 -3.16
CA MET A 74 2.54 6.50 -4.51
C MET A 74 3.29 5.68 -5.57
N GLY A 75 4.50 5.21 -5.27
CA GLY A 75 5.40 4.60 -6.24
C GLY A 75 5.70 5.55 -7.41
N PRO A 76 5.73 5.05 -8.65
CA PRO A 76 5.93 5.90 -9.82
C PRO A 76 4.62 6.55 -10.29
N ALA A 77 3.76 7.03 -9.35
CA ALA A 77 2.48 7.70 -9.62
C ALA A 77 1.47 6.81 -10.40
N MET A 78 1.22 5.60 -9.90
CA MET A 78 0.32 4.66 -10.59
C MET A 78 -1.16 4.99 -10.41
N LEU A 79 -1.55 5.50 -9.23
CA LEU A 79 -2.90 5.90 -8.87
C LEU A 79 -3.06 7.43 -8.79
N THR A 80 -1.96 8.15 -8.69
CA THR A 80 -1.89 9.59 -8.44
C THR A 80 -2.76 10.41 -9.40
N LYS A 81 -2.73 10.10 -10.70
CA LYS A 81 -3.52 10.84 -11.70
C LYS A 81 -5.02 10.71 -11.47
N VAL A 82 -5.50 9.52 -11.13
CA VAL A 82 -6.93 9.29 -10.90
C VAL A 82 -7.38 9.88 -9.57
N ILE A 83 -6.54 9.82 -8.54
CA ILE A 83 -6.80 10.47 -7.24
C ILE A 83 -6.86 11.98 -7.43
N ALA A 84 -5.90 12.58 -8.12
CA ALA A 84 -5.85 14.02 -8.39
C ALA A 84 -7.07 14.52 -9.17
N ASN A 85 -7.51 13.73 -10.17
CA ASN A 85 -8.71 14.05 -10.94
C ASN A 85 -10.01 13.99 -10.11
N ASN A 86 -9.98 13.46 -8.89
CA ASN A 86 -11.11 13.34 -7.99
C ASN A 86 -10.88 14.03 -6.64
N SER A 87 -9.93 14.96 -6.56
CA SER A 87 -9.61 15.73 -5.37
C SER A 87 -9.45 17.23 -5.67
N LYS A 88 -9.54 18.07 -4.66
CA LYS A 88 -9.23 19.50 -4.72
C LYS A 88 -7.74 19.72 -4.86
N SER A 89 -6.97 19.07 -4.01
CA SER A 89 -5.51 19.07 -4.01
C SER A 89 -5.00 17.69 -3.60
N LEU A 90 -3.85 17.31 -4.13
CA LEU A 90 -3.18 16.05 -3.82
C LEU A 90 -1.71 16.31 -3.48
N ILE A 91 -1.29 15.91 -2.28
CA ILE A 91 0.10 15.67 -1.97
C ILE A 91 0.35 14.18 -2.14
N ALA A 92 1.24 13.81 -3.06
CA ALA A 92 1.57 12.41 -3.33
C ALA A 92 3.04 12.14 -2.97
N THR A 93 3.26 11.14 -2.10
CA THR A 93 4.56 10.92 -1.47
C THR A 93 5.05 9.50 -1.63
N ASP A 94 6.37 9.35 -1.63
CA ASP A 94 7.01 8.04 -1.52
C ASP A 94 8.29 8.18 -0.68
N TYR A 95 8.67 7.11 0.02
CA TYR A 95 9.93 7.08 0.78
C TYR A 95 11.16 6.97 -0.14
N SER A 96 10.99 6.42 -1.33
CA SER A 96 12.03 6.29 -2.36
C SER A 96 12.12 7.56 -3.21
N GLN A 97 13.29 8.22 -3.17
CA GLN A 97 13.57 9.35 -4.07
C GLN A 97 13.45 8.96 -5.54
N GLU A 98 13.85 7.73 -5.90
CA GLU A 98 13.78 7.25 -7.28
C GLU A 98 12.32 7.03 -7.76
N MET A 99 11.42 6.63 -6.86
CA MET A 99 9.97 6.57 -7.17
C MET A 99 9.43 7.97 -7.44
N VAL A 100 9.79 8.97 -6.63
CA VAL A 100 9.41 10.37 -6.84
C VAL A 100 9.99 10.89 -8.17
N ASN A 101 11.24 10.54 -8.49
CA ASN A 101 11.86 10.92 -9.76
C ASN A 101 11.13 10.30 -10.98
N GLU A 102 10.66 9.06 -10.88
CA GLU A 102 9.84 8.44 -11.93
C GLU A 102 8.44 9.07 -12.01
N ALA A 103 7.84 9.43 -10.87
CA ALA A 103 6.55 10.12 -10.82
C ALA A 103 6.61 11.51 -11.50
N LYS A 104 7.69 12.26 -11.29
CA LYS A 104 7.93 13.59 -11.92
C LYS A 104 7.96 13.56 -13.45
N LYS A 105 8.17 12.39 -14.06
CA LYS A 105 8.16 12.23 -15.52
C LYS A 105 6.75 12.04 -16.10
N LYS A 106 5.74 11.94 -15.23
CA LYS A 106 4.35 11.75 -15.65
C LYS A 106 3.67 13.08 -15.94
N ASP A 107 2.74 13.03 -16.88
CA ASP A 107 1.78 14.11 -17.09
C ASP A 107 0.71 14.04 -16.01
N LEU A 108 0.93 14.77 -14.90
CA LEU A 108 0.05 14.84 -13.74
C LEU A 108 -0.72 16.17 -13.74
N PRO A 109 -1.95 16.17 -13.19
CA PRO A 109 -2.73 17.40 -13.02
C PRO A 109 -2.01 18.46 -12.17
N SER A 110 -2.32 19.73 -12.40
CA SER A 110 -1.67 20.88 -11.73
C SER A 110 -1.93 20.95 -10.22
N ASN A 111 -2.94 20.24 -9.71
CA ASN A 111 -3.26 20.14 -8.30
C ASN A 111 -2.44 19.08 -7.54
N VAL A 112 -1.39 18.50 -8.17
CA VAL A 112 -0.50 17.50 -7.56
C VAL A 112 0.81 18.12 -7.12
N THR A 113 1.18 17.86 -5.85
CA THR A 113 2.53 18.09 -5.32
C THR A 113 3.20 16.74 -5.05
N LEU A 114 4.45 16.57 -5.51
CA LEU A 114 5.22 15.33 -5.33
C LEU A 114 6.34 15.56 -4.32
N GLU A 115 6.39 14.72 -3.25
CA GLU A 115 7.35 14.86 -2.16
C GLU A 115 7.97 13.52 -1.75
N VAL A 116 9.17 13.56 -1.19
CA VAL A 116 9.75 12.41 -0.48
C VAL A 116 9.32 12.48 0.98
N CYS A 117 8.66 11.42 1.48
CA CYS A 117 8.18 11.41 2.86
C CYS A 117 8.20 9.99 3.44
N ASP A 118 8.59 9.90 4.71
CA ASP A 118 8.42 8.70 5.53
C ASP A 118 7.03 8.74 6.17
N CYS A 119 6.16 7.80 5.80
CA CYS A 119 4.81 7.73 6.35
C CYS A 119 4.75 7.41 7.86
N THR A 120 5.89 7.05 8.48
CA THR A 120 6.01 6.86 9.93
C THR A 120 6.47 8.12 10.69
N ASN A 121 6.76 9.22 9.97
CA ASN A 121 7.17 10.51 10.54
C ASN A 121 6.92 11.62 9.53
N MET A 122 5.67 12.07 9.44
CA MET A 122 5.23 13.01 8.42
C MET A 122 5.36 14.48 8.86
N PRO A 123 5.86 15.40 7.99
CA PRO A 123 6.05 16.80 8.33
C PRO A 123 4.77 17.64 8.22
N TYR A 124 3.59 17.00 8.33
CA TYR A 124 2.31 17.69 8.18
C TYR A 124 1.69 18.02 9.53
N ILE A 125 0.90 19.10 9.55
CA ILE A 125 0.13 19.54 10.72
C ILE A 125 -0.99 18.52 10.97
N ASP A 126 -1.40 18.39 12.23
CA ASP A 126 -2.54 17.55 12.63
C ASP A 126 -3.81 17.94 11.89
N LYS A 127 -4.64 16.96 11.58
CA LYS A 127 -5.98 17.16 10.99
C LYS A 127 -5.97 18.02 9.69
N THR A 128 -4.98 17.80 8.84
CA THR A 128 -4.83 18.54 7.57
C THR A 128 -5.66 17.93 6.44
N PHE A 129 -5.72 16.60 6.32
CA PHE A 129 -6.25 15.93 5.15
C PHE A 129 -7.68 15.41 5.36
N ASP A 130 -8.51 15.54 4.31
CA ASP A 130 -9.86 14.98 4.28
C ASP A 130 -9.86 13.49 3.97
N ALA A 131 -8.89 13.03 3.16
CA ALA A 131 -8.68 11.61 2.90
C ALA A 131 -7.19 11.29 2.77
N ILE A 132 -6.82 10.07 3.18
CA ILE A 132 -5.47 9.52 2.99
C ILE A 132 -5.60 8.21 2.25
N VAL A 133 -4.86 8.06 1.15
CA VAL A 133 -4.74 6.83 0.37
C VAL A 133 -3.35 6.22 0.64
N ILE A 134 -3.31 4.97 1.08
CA ILE A 134 -2.07 4.20 1.27
C ILE A 134 -2.25 2.81 0.65
N ALA A 135 -1.88 2.69 -0.62
CA ALA A 135 -2.08 1.47 -1.39
C ALA A 135 -0.85 0.55 -1.34
N ASN A 136 -1.07 -0.72 -0.96
CA ASN A 136 -0.05 -1.79 -1.00
C ASN A 136 1.25 -1.48 -0.24
N CYS A 137 1.15 -0.72 0.85
CA CYS A 137 2.30 -0.27 1.63
C CYS A 137 2.35 -0.85 3.05
N LEU A 138 1.25 -0.88 3.80
CA LEU A 138 1.26 -1.26 5.22
C LEU A 138 1.90 -2.63 5.49
N HIS A 139 1.76 -3.61 4.58
CA HIS A 139 2.34 -4.95 4.76
C HIS A 139 3.85 -5.01 4.54
N ILE A 140 4.46 -3.96 3.97
CA ILE A 140 5.90 -3.86 3.71
C ILE A 140 6.62 -2.84 4.60
N ILE A 141 5.91 -2.22 5.55
CA ILE A 141 6.47 -1.34 6.57
C ILE A 141 6.86 -2.19 7.79
N PRO A 142 8.06 -2.00 8.36
CA PRO A 142 8.48 -2.70 9.57
C PRO A 142 7.58 -2.44 10.78
N ASP A 143 7.11 -1.20 10.93
CA ASP A 143 6.20 -0.76 11.99
C ASP A 143 4.95 -0.10 11.39
N PRO A 144 3.95 -0.90 10.99
CA PRO A 144 2.71 -0.37 10.43
C PRO A 144 1.85 0.38 11.46
N ILE A 145 2.02 0.12 12.76
CA ILE A 145 1.29 0.84 13.82
C ILE A 145 1.76 2.28 13.88
N LYS A 146 3.07 2.51 13.77
CA LYS A 146 3.62 3.86 13.74
C LYS A 146 3.11 4.65 12.54
N ALA A 147 3.01 4.02 11.37
CA ALA A 147 2.40 4.64 10.19
C ALA A 147 0.92 4.97 10.42
N LEU A 148 0.13 4.04 11.00
CA LEU A 148 -1.28 4.28 11.33
C LEU A 148 -1.47 5.41 12.33
N ASN A 149 -0.58 5.57 13.31
CA ASN A 149 -0.62 6.68 14.28
C ASN A 149 -0.37 8.03 13.60
N GLU A 150 0.62 8.11 12.70
CA GLU A 150 0.87 9.32 11.92
C GLU A 150 -0.29 9.63 10.96
N ILE A 151 -0.83 8.63 10.28
CA ILE A 151 -2.03 8.76 9.44
C ILE A 151 -3.19 9.32 10.28
N ARG A 152 -3.42 8.76 11.47
CA ARG A 152 -4.46 9.25 12.40
C ARG A 152 -4.22 10.70 12.80
N ARG A 153 -2.98 11.09 13.06
CA ARG A 153 -2.63 12.46 13.47
C ARG A 153 -2.97 13.48 12.37
N VAL A 154 -2.53 13.22 11.13
CA VAL A 154 -2.69 14.19 10.03
C VAL A 154 -4.03 14.14 9.33
N LEU A 155 -4.82 13.06 9.50
CA LEU A 155 -6.18 12.94 9.00
C LEU A 155 -7.14 13.77 9.85
N LYS A 156 -8.15 14.42 9.27
CA LYS A 156 -9.25 15.07 10.00
C LYS A 156 -10.08 14.06 10.79
N ASP A 157 -10.87 14.51 11.76
CA ASP A 157 -11.63 13.61 12.64
C ASP A 157 -12.70 12.82 11.88
N ASP A 158 -13.31 13.42 10.88
CA ASP A 158 -14.29 12.84 9.96
C ASP A 158 -13.67 12.32 8.64
N GLY A 159 -12.36 12.36 8.54
CA GLY A 159 -11.61 11.99 7.35
C GLY A 159 -11.65 10.49 7.03
N LEU A 160 -11.25 10.15 5.81
CA LEU A 160 -11.24 8.79 5.29
C LEU A 160 -9.81 8.23 5.16
N LEU A 161 -9.59 7.05 5.70
CA LEU A 161 -8.43 6.20 5.36
C LEU A 161 -8.85 5.21 4.28
N ILE A 162 -8.21 5.25 3.11
CA ILE A 162 -8.37 4.31 2.00
C ILE A 162 -7.08 3.49 1.93
N ALA A 163 -7.13 2.24 2.37
CA ALA A 163 -5.94 1.43 2.61
C ALA A 163 -6.01 0.04 1.97
N PRO A 164 -6.01 -0.05 0.64
CA PRO A 164 -5.94 -1.35 -0.02
C PRO A 164 -4.59 -2.04 0.23
N THR A 165 -4.61 -3.37 0.45
CA THR A 165 -3.39 -4.14 0.64
C THR A 165 -3.52 -5.56 0.10
N TYR A 166 -2.43 -6.10 -0.46
CA TYR A 166 -2.39 -7.51 -0.86
C TYR A 166 -2.53 -8.43 0.34
N THR A 167 -3.39 -9.46 0.19
CA THR A 167 -3.66 -10.46 1.23
C THR A 167 -3.36 -11.87 0.76
N ARG A 168 -3.12 -12.78 1.71
CA ARG A 168 -2.70 -14.17 1.43
C ARG A 168 -3.84 -15.16 1.28
N ASN A 169 -5.05 -14.70 0.97
CA ASN A 169 -6.23 -15.57 1.01
C ASN A 169 -6.21 -16.75 0.05
N MET A 170 -5.51 -16.71 -1.05
CA MET A 170 -5.34 -17.84 -1.99
C MET A 170 -4.22 -17.57 -3.04
N GLY A 171 -3.23 -16.80 -2.69
CA GLY A 171 -2.17 -16.46 -3.65
C GLY A 171 -1.19 -17.62 -3.88
N HIS A 172 -0.89 -17.91 -5.11
CA HIS A 172 0.23 -18.77 -5.47
C HIS A 172 1.53 -17.98 -5.48
N ILE A 173 2.60 -18.55 -4.94
CA ILE A 173 3.94 -17.94 -5.04
C ILE A 173 4.37 -18.04 -6.51
N THR A 174 4.36 -16.91 -7.19
CA THR A 174 4.78 -16.84 -8.59
C THR A 174 6.31 -16.70 -8.68
N PRO A 175 6.93 -17.08 -9.81
CA PRO A 175 8.36 -16.84 -10.06
C PRO A 175 8.75 -15.35 -9.87
N LYS A 176 7.84 -14.42 -10.18
CA LYS A 176 8.02 -12.98 -9.98
C LYS A 176 8.24 -12.66 -8.50
N ILE A 177 7.44 -13.24 -7.60
CA ILE A 177 7.55 -13.02 -6.16
C ILE A 177 8.86 -13.58 -5.63
N ILE A 178 9.25 -14.78 -6.08
CA ILE A 178 10.54 -15.38 -5.71
C ILE A 178 11.68 -14.44 -6.11
N LEU A 179 11.68 -13.92 -7.34
CA LEU A 179 12.69 -12.97 -7.80
C LEU A 179 12.70 -11.66 -7.00
N MET A 180 11.55 -11.14 -6.59
CA MET A 180 11.47 -9.96 -5.73
C MET A 180 12.12 -10.23 -4.37
N VAL A 181 11.82 -11.36 -3.74
CA VAL A 181 12.39 -11.76 -2.44
C VAL A 181 13.89 -11.97 -2.54
N LEU A 182 14.37 -12.68 -3.58
CA LEU A 182 15.81 -12.85 -3.86
C LEU A 182 16.50 -11.50 -4.14
N GLY A 183 15.78 -10.53 -4.70
CA GLY A 183 16.24 -9.16 -4.92
C GLY A 183 16.27 -8.29 -3.65
N GLY A 184 15.86 -8.82 -2.49
CA GLY A 184 15.87 -8.12 -1.19
C GLY A 184 14.53 -7.53 -0.79
N PHE A 185 13.42 -7.83 -1.49
CA PHE A 185 12.09 -7.40 -1.08
C PHE A 185 11.64 -8.12 0.18
N LYS A 186 11.16 -7.37 1.17
CA LYS A 186 10.67 -7.91 2.43
C LYS A 186 9.20 -7.58 2.65
N THR A 187 8.47 -8.56 3.18
CA THR A 187 7.09 -8.40 3.67
C THR A 187 7.12 -8.62 5.17
N TYR A 188 6.75 -7.61 5.95
CA TYR A 188 6.77 -7.68 7.41
C TYR A 188 5.45 -8.25 7.96
N SER A 189 4.34 -7.95 7.32
CA SER A 189 3.03 -8.46 7.70
C SER A 189 2.44 -9.34 6.60
N LYS A 190 1.88 -10.49 6.99
CA LYS A 190 1.34 -11.51 6.09
C LYS A 190 -0.11 -11.76 6.45
N TRP A 191 -0.93 -10.76 6.22
CA TRP A 191 -2.34 -10.82 6.56
C TRP A 191 -3.17 -11.64 5.56
N THR A 192 -4.21 -12.31 6.07
CA THR A 192 -5.43 -12.58 5.31
C THR A 192 -6.29 -11.33 5.34
N ASP A 193 -7.34 -11.24 4.52
CA ASP A 193 -8.32 -10.15 4.56
C ASP A 193 -8.88 -9.96 5.98
N LYS A 194 -9.34 -11.04 6.61
CA LYS A 194 -9.87 -11.03 7.97
C LYS A 194 -8.85 -10.47 8.97
N LYS A 195 -7.61 -10.99 8.97
CA LYS A 195 -6.55 -10.52 9.88
C LYS A 195 -6.16 -9.06 9.62
N TYR A 196 -6.23 -8.61 8.37
CA TYR A 196 -5.97 -7.21 8.06
C TYR A 196 -7.05 -6.29 8.62
N MET A 197 -8.32 -6.67 8.48
CA MET A 197 -9.43 -5.91 9.07
C MET A 197 -9.39 -5.93 10.60
N GLU A 198 -9.08 -7.09 11.22
CA GLU A 198 -8.85 -7.20 12.67
C GLU A 198 -7.72 -6.25 13.12
N PHE A 199 -6.58 -6.27 12.41
CA PHE A 199 -5.45 -5.37 12.69
C PHE A 199 -5.85 -3.88 12.66
N LEU A 200 -6.63 -3.45 11.67
CA LEU A 200 -7.12 -2.07 11.62
C LEU A 200 -8.07 -1.78 12.79
N GLY A 201 -8.99 -2.68 13.11
CA GLY A 201 -9.92 -2.53 14.24
C GLY A 201 -9.21 -2.41 15.59
N GLU A 202 -8.22 -3.26 15.86
CA GLU A 202 -7.38 -3.24 17.08
C GLU A 202 -6.55 -1.94 17.19
N ASN A 203 -6.28 -1.27 16.06
CA ASN A 203 -5.60 0.03 16.02
C ASN A 203 -6.57 1.22 15.89
N ASN A 204 -7.79 1.05 16.40
CA ASN A 204 -8.82 2.10 16.50
C ASN A 204 -9.30 2.66 15.16
N TRP A 205 -9.43 1.82 14.13
CA TRP A 205 -10.06 2.15 12.87
C TRP A 205 -11.41 1.45 12.74
N ASN A 206 -12.45 2.22 12.45
CA ASN A 206 -13.78 1.69 12.14
C ASN A 206 -13.91 1.49 10.63
N ILE A 207 -14.00 0.25 10.18
CA ILE A 207 -14.12 -0.11 8.77
C ILE A 207 -15.54 0.20 8.31
N ILE A 208 -15.69 1.07 7.33
CA ILE A 208 -16.98 1.49 6.75
C ILE A 208 -17.25 0.83 5.40
N HIS A 209 -16.19 0.32 4.74
CA HIS A 209 -16.31 -0.44 3.51
C HIS A 209 -15.13 -1.40 3.36
N ASN A 210 -15.40 -2.58 2.81
CA ASN A 210 -14.37 -3.52 2.38
C ASN A 210 -14.84 -4.33 1.16
N GLU A 211 -13.90 -4.69 0.30
CA GLU A 211 -14.12 -5.61 -0.81
C GLU A 211 -12.83 -6.34 -1.18
N LEU A 212 -12.94 -7.49 -1.84
CA LEU A 212 -11.81 -8.21 -2.42
C LEU A 212 -11.71 -7.94 -3.91
N ILE A 213 -10.61 -7.32 -4.33
CA ILE A 213 -10.30 -7.08 -5.73
C ILE A 213 -9.36 -8.18 -6.21
N TYR A 214 -9.86 -9.01 -7.13
CA TYR A 214 -9.08 -10.09 -7.74
C TYR A 214 -8.37 -9.58 -8.99
N GLY A 215 -7.09 -9.88 -9.07
CA GLY A 215 -6.23 -9.38 -10.16
C GLY A 215 -5.16 -10.38 -10.55
N ASN A 216 -3.88 -10.02 -10.34
CA ASN A 216 -2.74 -10.76 -10.86
C ASN A 216 -2.34 -11.95 -9.98
N ASP A 217 -1.54 -11.67 -8.94
CA ASP A 217 -0.85 -12.71 -8.17
C ASP A 217 -1.57 -12.99 -6.84
N PHE A 218 -2.09 -11.94 -6.19
CA PHE A 218 -2.81 -12.02 -4.92
C PHE A 218 -4.08 -11.17 -4.97
N PRO A 219 -5.13 -11.58 -4.23
CA PRO A 219 -6.26 -10.70 -4.00
C PRO A 219 -5.81 -9.50 -3.15
N GLU A 220 -6.39 -8.35 -3.45
CA GLU A 220 -6.22 -7.14 -2.68
C GLU A 220 -7.46 -6.91 -1.83
N CYS A 221 -7.27 -6.78 -0.52
CA CYS A 221 -8.31 -6.35 0.39
C CYS A 221 -8.37 -4.83 0.35
N PHE A 222 -9.36 -4.30 -0.35
CA PHE A 222 -9.67 -2.88 -0.37
C PHE A 222 -10.47 -2.53 0.87
N VAL A 223 -9.97 -1.58 1.66
CA VAL A 223 -10.61 -1.14 2.90
C VAL A 223 -10.71 0.37 2.92
N VAL A 224 -11.89 0.87 3.34
CA VAL A 224 -12.08 2.26 3.72
C VAL A 224 -12.49 2.30 5.19
N ALA A 225 -11.83 3.14 5.96
CA ALA A 225 -12.04 3.25 7.39
C ALA A 225 -12.11 4.72 7.84
N ARG A 226 -12.73 4.93 9.00
CA ARG A 226 -12.72 6.20 9.76
C ARG A 226 -12.04 5.99 11.09
N LYS A 227 -11.61 7.07 11.72
CA LYS A 227 -11.14 7.02 13.11
C LYS A 227 -12.25 6.47 14.01
N ASN A 228 -11.91 5.50 14.86
CA ASN A 228 -12.78 5.13 15.96
C ASN A 228 -12.51 6.11 17.12
N ASN A 229 -13.48 6.97 17.40
CA ASN A 229 -13.38 7.99 18.45
C ASN A 229 -13.99 7.50 19.79
N ASN A 230 -14.42 6.23 19.90
CA ASN A 230 -15.11 5.71 21.08
C ASN A 230 -14.20 5.39 22.27
N ASN A 231 -12.88 5.66 22.20
CA ASN A 231 -11.95 5.40 23.30
C ASN A 231 -11.74 6.60 24.27
N ASN A 232 -12.65 7.58 24.32
CA ASN A 232 -12.61 8.67 25.30
C ASN A 232 -13.54 8.44 26.49
N LEU A 233 -13.76 7.20 26.91
CA LEU A 233 -14.50 6.87 28.14
C LEU A 233 -13.70 5.79 28.91
N GLU A 234 -12.58 6.20 29.54
CA GLU A 234 -12.11 5.65 30.84
C GLU A 234 -11.12 6.64 31.47
#